data_94820df112a181567fa83b8fcdbdeb8a
#
_entry.id   94820df112a181567fa83b8fcdbdeb8a
#
_cell.length_a   1.000
_cell.length_b   1.000
_cell.length_c   1.000
_cell.angle_alpha   90.00
_cell.angle_beta   90.00
_cell.angle_gamma   90.00
#
_symmetry.space_group_name_H-M   'P 1'
#
loop_
_entity.id
_entity.type
_entity.pdbx_description
1 polymer ?
#
loop_
_entity_poly.entity_id
_entity_poly.type
_entity_poly.pdbx_seq_one_letter_code
_entity_poly.pdbx_strand_id
1 'polypeptide(L)'
;MTSKSLSDLPPVGVIGSGNFGTTVANLLARHRNVFLYVRDENTIEHILSKREIRGHKLNKHITPINDLAELARQCDIIFPIVPSAHFREMMRKLSQYLH
;
A
#
# COMPACT_ATOMS: atom_id res chain seq x y z
N MET A 1 -0.03 -17.92 25.14
CA MET A 1 0.43 -16.63 24.61
C MET A 1 -0.63 -16.03 23.71
N THR A 2 -0.98 -14.81 23.94
CA THR A 2 -2.00 -14.14 23.15
C THR A 2 -1.35 -13.59 21.88
N SER A 3 -1.84 -13.99 20.72
CA SER A 3 -1.35 -13.41 19.48
C SER A 3 -1.95 -12.02 19.31
N LYS A 4 -1.16 -11.12 18.74
CA LYS A 4 -1.65 -9.78 18.45
C LYS A 4 -2.61 -9.84 17.26
N SER A 5 -3.66 -9.05 17.31
CA SER A 5 -4.53 -8.89 16.17
C SER A 5 -3.83 -8.04 15.11
N LEU A 6 -4.35 -8.06 13.87
CA LEU A 6 -3.77 -7.25 12.80
C LEU A 6 -3.79 -5.76 13.15
N SER A 7 -4.79 -5.31 13.89
CA SER A 7 -4.92 -3.90 14.26
C SER A 7 -3.88 -3.44 15.28
N ASP A 8 -3.22 -4.37 15.98
CA ASP A 8 -2.20 -4.03 16.98
C ASP A 8 -0.83 -3.80 16.36
N LEU A 9 -0.66 -4.13 15.09
CA LEU A 9 0.61 -3.96 14.40
C LEU A 9 0.55 -2.72 13.50
N PRO A 10 1.67 -1.99 13.34
CA PRO A 10 1.68 -0.91 12.38
C PRO A 10 1.38 -1.44 10.98
N PRO A 11 0.74 -0.65 10.14
CA PRO A 11 0.49 -1.09 8.77
C PRO A 11 1.77 -1.15 7.96
N VAL A 12 1.74 -1.93 6.89
CA VAL A 12 2.82 -2.04 5.92
C VAL A 12 2.42 -1.23 4.69
N GLY A 13 3.34 -0.48 4.13
CA GLY A 13 3.08 0.31 2.94
C GLY A 13 3.54 -0.39 1.67
N VAL A 14 2.72 -0.33 0.62
CA VAL A 14 3.11 -0.81 -0.70
C VAL A 14 2.93 0.34 -1.67
N ILE A 15 4.00 0.68 -2.38
CA ILE A 15 3.97 1.74 -3.38
C ILE A 15 4.03 1.08 -4.75
N GLY A 16 2.97 1.23 -5.53
CA GLY A 16 2.86 0.62 -6.84
C GLY A 16 1.61 -0.21 -6.94
N SER A 17 0.63 0.28 -7.70
CA SER A 17 -0.68 -0.35 -7.83
C SER A 17 -0.82 -1.21 -9.08
N GLY A 18 0.30 -1.52 -9.77
CA GLY A 18 0.29 -2.44 -10.90
C GLY A 18 0.02 -3.87 -10.46
N ASN A 19 0.04 -4.80 -11.41
CA ASN A 19 -0.29 -6.19 -11.10
C ASN A 19 0.61 -6.77 -10.02
N PHE A 20 1.91 -6.53 -10.10
CA PHE A 20 2.84 -7.06 -9.11
C PHE A 20 2.63 -6.42 -7.74
N GLY A 21 2.46 -5.10 -7.71
CA GLY A 21 2.20 -4.40 -6.44
C GLY A 21 0.91 -4.87 -5.80
N THR A 22 -0.13 -5.08 -6.58
CA THR A 22 -1.41 -5.58 -6.08
C THR A 22 -1.25 -6.98 -5.51
N THR A 23 -0.49 -7.85 -6.18
CA THR A 23 -0.24 -9.20 -5.70
C THR A 23 0.51 -9.17 -4.37
N VAL A 24 1.56 -8.35 -4.28
CA VAL A 24 2.33 -8.22 -3.04
C VAL A 24 1.45 -7.70 -1.91
N ALA A 25 0.62 -6.67 -2.19
CA ALA A 25 -0.27 -6.12 -1.19
C ALA A 25 -1.23 -7.18 -0.65
N ASN A 26 -1.81 -7.99 -1.54
CA ASN A 26 -2.71 -9.06 -1.12
C ASN A 26 -2.01 -10.11 -0.26
N LEU A 27 -0.77 -10.47 -0.60
CA LEU A 27 -0.01 -11.42 0.20
C LEU A 27 0.27 -10.86 1.59
N LEU A 28 0.71 -9.63 1.67
CA LEU A 28 1.02 -8.98 2.95
C LEU A 28 -0.24 -8.78 3.79
N ALA A 29 -1.36 -8.52 3.16
CA ALA A 29 -2.62 -8.26 3.86
C ALA A 29 -3.16 -9.49 4.59
N ARG A 30 -2.61 -10.66 4.30
CA ARG A 30 -2.97 -11.88 5.04
C ARG A 30 -2.43 -11.83 6.47
N HIS A 31 -1.43 -11.01 6.74
CA HIS A 31 -0.73 -10.96 8.02
C HIS A 31 -0.69 -9.58 8.66
N ARG A 32 -0.91 -8.52 7.90
CA ARG A 32 -0.82 -7.14 8.37
C ARG A 32 -1.84 -6.27 7.65
N ASN A 33 -2.23 -5.18 8.27
CA ASN A 33 -2.92 -4.12 7.53
C ASN A 33 -1.95 -3.51 6.53
N VAL A 34 -2.45 -3.18 5.34
CA VAL A 34 -1.62 -2.69 4.24
C VAL A 34 -2.19 -1.37 3.73
N PHE A 35 -1.31 -0.38 3.60
CA PHE A 35 -1.63 0.84 2.87
C PHE A 35 -1.06 0.69 1.46
N LEU A 36 -1.93 0.75 0.47
CA LEU A 36 -1.53 0.67 -0.93
C LEU A 36 -1.57 2.07 -1.53
N TYR A 37 -0.40 2.56 -1.96
CA TYR A 37 -0.34 3.88 -2.57
C TYR A 37 -0.92 3.84 -3.97
N VAL A 38 -1.95 4.64 -4.19
CA VAL A 38 -2.65 4.75 -5.48
C VAL A 38 -2.75 6.24 -5.81
N ARG A 39 -2.18 6.66 -6.93
CA ARG A 39 -2.13 8.09 -7.30
C ARG A 39 -3.48 8.63 -7.73
N ASP A 40 -4.29 7.83 -8.36
CA ASP A 40 -5.53 8.27 -8.99
C ASP A 40 -6.72 8.13 -8.05
N GLU A 41 -7.38 9.26 -7.78
CA GLU A 41 -8.53 9.26 -6.88
C GLU A 41 -9.69 8.42 -7.40
N ASN A 42 -9.88 8.36 -8.71
CA ASN A 42 -10.93 7.52 -9.30
C ASN A 42 -10.67 6.05 -9.03
N THR A 43 -9.41 5.64 -9.09
CA THR A 43 -9.03 4.27 -8.76
C THR A 43 -9.27 3.99 -7.29
N ILE A 44 -8.97 4.95 -6.41
CA ILE A 44 -9.25 4.80 -4.99
C ILE A 44 -10.73 4.61 -4.74
N GLU A 45 -11.58 5.43 -5.36
CA GLU A 45 -13.02 5.29 -5.22
C GLU A 45 -13.51 3.93 -5.71
N HIS A 46 -12.96 3.46 -6.82
CA HIS A 46 -13.31 2.14 -7.35
C HIS A 46 -12.92 1.03 -6.35
N ILE A 47 -11.72 1.13 -5.78
CA ILE A 47 -11.27 0.16 -4.78
C ILE A 47 -12.18 0.17 -3.57
N LEU A 48 -12.54 1.35 -3.07
CA LEU A 48 -13.38 1.44 -1.89
C LEU A 48 -14.78 0.91 -2.13
N SER A 49 -15.32 1.06 -3.34
CA SER A 49 -16.68 0.61 -3.65
C SER A 49 -16.72 -0.86 -4.08
N LYS A 50 -15.74 -1.34 -4.83
CA LYS A 50 -15.76 -2.69 -5.40
C LYS A 50 -14.74 -3.63 -4.78
N ARG A 51 -13.79 -3.11 -4.02
CA ARG A 51 -12.70 -3.89 -3.42
C ARG A 51 -11.92 -4.68 -4.47
N GLU A 52 -11.65 -4.02 -5.60
CA GLU A 52 -10.87 -4.64 -6.67
C GLU A 52 -10.11 -3.59 -7.45
N ILE A 53 -9.05 -4.02 -8.14
CA ILE A 53 -8.28 -3.19 -9.04
C ILE A 53 -7.88 -4.06 -10.24
N ARG A 54 -8.14 -3.57 -11.45
CA ARG A 54 -7.85 -4.29 -12.70
C ARG A 54 -8.38 -5.73 -12.70
N GLY A 55 -9.57 -5.93 -12.12
CA GLY A 55 -10.17 -7.25 -12.04
C GLY A 55 -9.64 -8.15 -10.94
N HIS A 56 -8.66 -7.69 -10.16
CA HIS A 56 -8.14 -8.44 -9.03
C HIS A 56 -8.84 -7.99 -7.75
N LYS A 57 -9.39 -8.92 -7.03
CA LYS A 57 -10.00 -8.62 -5.73
C LYS A 57 -8.91 -8.26 -4.72
N LEU A 58 -9.21 -7.26 -3.90
CA LEU A 58 -8.31 -6.81 -2.86
C LEU A 58 -8.77 -7.30 -1.49
N ASN A 59 -7.80 -7.76 -0.70
CA ASN A 59 -8.05 -8.16 0.67
C ASN A 59 -8.65 -6.99 1.45
N LYS A 60 -9.57 -7.29 2.35
CA LYS A 60 -10.26 -6.26 3.15
C LYS A 60 -9.32 -5.44 4.03
N HIS A 61 -8.11 -5.95 4.29
CA HIS A 61 -7.12 -5.25 5.11
C HIS A 61 -6.25 -4.28 4.31
N ILE A 62 -6.53 -4.11 3.02
CA ILE A 62 -5.82 -3.14 2.19
C ILE A 62 -6.61 -1.84 2.16
N THR A 63 -5.93 -0.74 2.50
CA THR A 63 -6.48 0.61 2.43
C THR A 63 -5.75 1.38 1.34
N PRO A 64 -6.45 1.84 0.30
CA PRO A 64 -5.81 2.69 -0.70
C PRO A 64 -5.57 4.08 -0.14
N ILE A 65 -4.43 4.67 -0.49
CA ILE A 65 -4.06 6.00 -0.01
C ILE A 65 -3.25 6.70 -1.10
N ASN A 66 -3.48 7.99 -1.27
CA ASN A 66 -2.75 8.78 -2.25
C ASN A 66 -1.82 9.83 -1.61
N ASP A 67 -1.54 9.69 -0.34
CA ASP A 67 -0.71 10.63 0.41
C ASP A 67 0.54 9.90 0.91
N LEU A 68 1.68 10.17 0.27
CA LEU A 68 2.94 9.52 0.64
C LEU A 68 3.40 9.92 2.03
N ALA A 69 3.14 11.15 2.46
CA ALA A 69 3.51 11.59 3.80
C ALA A 69 2.77 10.79 4.85
N GLU A 70 1.47 10.57 4.64
CA GLU A 70 0.65 9.79 5.57
C GLU A 70 1.09 8.33 5.58
N LEU A 71 1.38 7.77 4.41
CA LEU A 71 1.87 6.40 4.32
C LEU A 71 3.18 6.23 5.08
N ALA A 72 4.11 7.15 4.87
CA ALA A 72 5.42 7.09 5.54
C ALA A 72 5.29 7.25 7.04
N ARG A 73 4.33 8.07 7.50
CA ARG A 73 4.12 8.30 8.92
C ARG A 73 3.52 7.08 9.61
N GLN A 74 2.62 6.38 8.93
CA GLN A 74 1.85 5.28 9.52
C GLN A 74 2.56 3.93 9.43
N CYS A 75 3.39 3.73 8.39
CA CYS A 75 3.94 2.41 8.10
C CYS A 75 5.34 2.25 8.68
N ASP A 76 5.60 1.08 9.26
CA ASP A 76 6.95 0.75 9.75
C ASP A 76 7.81 0.11 8.67
N ILE A 77 7.18 -0.49 7.66
CA ILE A 77 7.87 -1.13 6.53
C ILE A 77 7.18 -0.66 5.25
N ILE A 78 7.97 -0.28 4.26
CA ILE A 78 7.45 0.20 2.98
C ILE A 78 8.12 -0.57 1.85
N PHE A 79 7.31 -1.12 0.95
CA PHE A 79 7.78 -1.85 -0.22
C PHE A 79 7.53 -1.01 -1.47
N PRO A 80 8.57 -0.38 -2.05
CA PRO A 80 8.40 0.35 -3.31
C PRO A 80 8.47 -0.62 -4.48
N ILE A 81 7.33 -0.86 -5.11
CA ILE A 81 7.20 -1.79 -6.24
C ILE A 81 6.77 -0.98 -7.45
N VAL A 82 7.72 -0.32 -8.07
CA VAL A 82 7.47 0.56 -9.21
C VAL A 82 8.41 0.19 -10.34
N PRO A 83 8.02 0.48 -11.60
CA PRO A 83 8.92 0.25 -12.73
C PRO A 83 10.25 0.99 -12.53
N SER A 84 11.34 0.37 -12.98
CA SER A 84 12.69 0.93 -12.76
C SER A 84 12.82 2.35 -13.29
N ALA A 85 12.11 2.70 -14.36
CA ALA A 85 12.14 4.04 -14.91
C ALA A 85 11.67 5.11 -13.95
N HIS A 86 10.82 4.75 -12.99
CA HIS A 86 10.23 5.69 -12.03
C HIS A 86 10.75 5.49 -10.61
N PHE A 87 11.57 4.47 -10.41
CA PHE A 87 12.00 4.09 -9.06
C PHE A 87 12.77 5.22 -8.38
N ARG A 88 13.73 5.82 -9.08
CA ARG A 88 14.57 6.86 -8.50
C ARG A 88 13.73 8.07 -8.07
N GLU A 89 12.83 8.50 -8.93
CA GLU A 89 11.97 9.64 -8.62
C GLU A 89 11.06 9.33 -7.43
N MET A 90 10.48 8.14 -7.41
CA MET A 90 9.62 7.74 -6.30
C MET A 90 10.39 7.71 -5.00
N MET A 91 11.60 7.14 -5.01
CA MET A 91 12.42 7.06 -3.80
C MET A 91 12.83 8.45 -3.32
N ARG A 92 13.09 9.38 -4.23
CA ARG A 92 13.41 10.75 -3.86
C ARG A 92 12.22 11.43 -3.17
N LYS A 93 11.01 11.23 -3.71
CA LYS A 93 9.81 11.79 -3.08
C LYS A 93 9.57 11.17 -1.71
N LEU A 94 9.70 9.86 -1.62
CA LEU A 94 9.46 9.14 -0.37
C LEU A 94 10.46 9.55 0.71
N SER A 95 11.73 9.75 0.33
CA SER A 95 12.77 10.09 1.31
C SER A 95 12.52 11.40 2.02
N GLN A 96 11.72 12.30 1.44
CA GLN A 96 11.36 13.55 2.08
C GLN A 96 10.52 13.33 3.34
N TYR A 97 9.87 12.19 3.47
CA TYR A 97 8.97 11.89 4.57
C TYR A 97 9.52 10.85 5.53
N LEU A 98 10.68 10.29 5.22
CA LEU A 98 11.31 9.30 6.10
C LEU A 98 12.25 9.99 7.08
N HIS A 99 12.40 9.38 8.23
CA HIS A 99 13.28 9.89 9.28
C HIS A 99 14.60 9.18 9.32
#